data_73e097edd2ae7a442b707c0f46c0b6e5
#
_entry.id   73e097edd2ae7a442b707c0f46c0b6e5
#
_cell.length_a   1.000
_cell.length_b   1.000
_cell.length_c   1.000
_cell.angle_alpha   90.00
_cell.angle_beta   90.00
_cell.angle_gamma   90.00
#
_symmetry.space_group_name_H-M   'P 1'
#
loop_
_entity.id
_entity.type
_entity.pdbx_description
1 polymer ?
#
loop_
_entity_poly.entity_id
_entity_poly.type
_entity_poly.pdbx_seq_one_letter_code
_entity_poly.pdbx_strand_id
1 'polypeptide(L)'
;MMERMYEKEIKTCEKLGIAFVAFSPMASGFLSGKYNKDSKYEGDDVRRVITRFNKDNVVKNQPLLDMLKNFSEKKKCSMAQISLSWMLKKSPVIIPIPGMRTDARIEENLSSVNVELTDEEYNNIEKELSKISIHGNRTDKDIIEGLGSLKKLEGNLKK
;
A
#
# COMPACT_ATOMS: atom_id res chain seq x y z
N MET A 1 -2.29 -2.57 -2.28
CA MET A 1 -3.10 -3.31 -1.29
C MET A 1 -3.97 -2.39 -0.42
N MET A 2 -3.45 -1.31 0.14
CA MET A 2 -4.22 -0.46 1.06
C MET A 2 -5.14 0.58 0.39
N GLU A 3 -4.89 0.97 -0.85
CA GLU A 3 -5.62 2.02 -1.59
C GLU A 3 -6.31 1.42 -2.83
N ARG A 4 -7.24 0.48 -2.62
CA ARG A 4 -7.89 -0.26 -3.72
C ARG A 4 -8.91 0.54 -4.53
N MET A 5 -9.28 1.75 -4.06
CA MET A 5 -10.21 2.63 -4.78
C MET A 5 -9.73 3.02 -6.18
N TYR A 6 -8.42 2.95 -6.45
CA TYR A 6 -7.83 3.31 -7.75
C TYR A 6 -7.74 2.15 -8.75
N GLU A 7 -8.35 1.00 -8.47
CA GLU A 7 -8.26 -0.17 -9.36
C GLU A 7 -8.97 0.02 -10.71
N LYS A 8 -9.99 0.88 -10.77
CA LYS A 8 -10.67 1.22 -12.05
C LYS A 8 -9.79 2.08 -12.96
N GLU A 9 -8.96 2.94 -12.38
CA GLU A 9 -8.00 3.77 -13.11
C GLU A 9 -6.93 2.90 -13.77
N ILE A 10 -6.49 1.82 -13.11
CA ILE A 10 -5.57 0.84 -13.69
C ILE A 10 -6.16 0.21 -14.95
N LYS A 11 -7.42 -0.22 -14.90
CA LYS A 11 -8.13 -0.77 -16.07
C LYS A 11 -8.27 0.25 -17.23
N THR A 12 -8.44 1.52 -16.89
CA THR A 12 -8.47 2.59 -17.89
C THR A 12 -7.10 2.79 -18.53
N CYS A 13 -6.03 2.77 -17.72
CA CYS A 13 -4.65 2.83 -18.20
C CYS A 13 -4.34 1.67 -19.15
N GLU A 14 -4.73 0.44 -18.81
CA GLU A 14 -4.59 -0.73 -19.68
C GLU A 14 -5.23 -0.52 -21.07
N LYS A 15 -6.50 -0.06 -21.07
CA LYS A 15 -7.25 0.18 -22.32
C LYS A 15 -6.62 1.26 -23.20
N LEU A 16 -5.98 2.24 -22.59
CA LEU A 16 -5.38 3.39 -23.29
C LEU A 16 -3.89 3.20 -23.58
N GLY A 17 -3.26 2.10 -23.16
CA GLY A 17 -1.82 1.87 -23.29
C GLY A 17 -0.98 2.84 -22.46
N ILE A 18 -1.49 3.32 -21.33
CA ILE A 18 -0.84 4.28 -20.44
C ILE A 18 -0.26 3.57 -19.22
N ALA A 19 0.97 3.91 -18.82
CA ALA A 19 1.57 3.40 -17.61
C ALA A 19 0.90 3.99 -16.34
N PHE A 20 0.61 3.13 -15.38
CA PHE A 20 0.12 3.53 -14.05
C PHE A 20 1.29 3.56 -13.05
N VAL A 21 1.82 4.75 -12.80
CA VAL A 21 2.93 4.94 -11.84
C VAL A 21 2.39 4.90 -10.42
N ALA A 22 2.60 3.78 -9.74
CA ALA A 22 2.12 3.54 -8.38
C ALA A 22 3.11 4.12 -7.35
N PHE A 23 2.85 5.34 -6.87
CA PHE A 23 3.66 5.96 -5.84
C PHE A 23 3.30 5.44 -4.43
N SER A 24 4.26 5.54 -3.49
CA SER A 24 4.11 5.03 -2.11
C SER A 24 3.61 3.57 -2.05
N PRO A 25 4.12 2.65 -2.90
CA PRO A 25 3.57 1.30 -3.00
C PRO A 25 3.66 0.51 -1.69
N MET A 26 4.57 0.90 -0.79
CA MET A 26 4.78 0.30 0.52
C MET A 26 4.01 0.97 1.66
N ALA A 27 3.08 1.90 1.35
CA ALA A 27 2.29 2.64 2.35
C ALA A 27 3.16 3.27 3.46
N SER A 28 4.19 4.04 3.07
CA SER A 28 5.19 4.63 3.97
C SER A 28 5.96 3.61 4.82
N GLY A 29 6.08 2.38 4.31
CA GLY A 29 6.75 1.25 4.95
C GLY A 29 5.85 0.36 5.80
N PHE A 30 4.56 0.65 5.91
CA PHE A 30 3.61 -0.17 6.68
C PHE A 30 3.63 -1.63 6.24
N LEU A 31 3.60 -1.88 4.93
CA LEU A 31 3.55 -3.23 4.35
C LEU A 31 4.87 -4.03 4.49
N SER A 32 5.92 -3.43 5.05
CA SER A 32 7.15 -4.17 5.39
C SER A 32 7.05 -4.97 6.70
N GLY A 33 6.01 -4.73 7.51
CA GLY A 33 5.86 -5.35 8.83
C GLY A 33 6.84 -4.83 9.90
N LYS A 34 7.63 -3.80 9.62
CA LYS A 34 8.60 -3.24 10.58
C LYS A 34 7.95 -2.44 11.71
N TYR A 35 6.75 -1.89 11.46
CA TYR A 35 6.08 -1.00 12.38
C TYR A 35 4.93 -1.71 13.09
N ASN A 36 4.86 -1.51 14.40
CA ASN A 36 3.85 -2.10 15.26
C ASN A 36 3.21 -1.02 16.16
N LYS A 37 2.29 -1.43 17.03
CA LYS A 37 1.54 -0.53 17.92
C LYS A 37 2.43 0.25 18.93
N ASP A 38 3.65 -0.20 19.15
CA ASP A 38 4.59 0.40 20.10
C ASP A 38 5.69 1.22 19.40
N SER A 39 5.64 1.29 18.06
CA SER A 39 6.57 2.10 17.27
C SER A 39 6.40 3.58 17.58
N LYS A 40 7.53 4.27 17.78
CA LYS A 40 7.58 5.72 17.99
C LYS A 40 8.14 6.40 16.77
N TYR A 41 7.60 7.57 16.47
CA TYR A 41 8.00 8.39 15.33
C TYR A 41 8.37 9.78 15.83
N GLU A 42 9.58 10.27 15.53
CA GLU A 42 10.13 11.50 16.07
C GLU A 42 10.67 12.39 14.93
N GLY A 43 10.96 13.64 15.25
CA GLY A 43 11.54 14.62 14.30
C GLY A 43 10.64 14.80 13.07
N ASP A 44 11.22 14.73 11.88
CA ASP A 44 10.56 14.93 10.59
C ASP A 44 9.94 13.65 10.01
N ASP A 45 9.76 12.61 10.83
CA ASP A 45 9.12 11.37 10.37
C ASP A 45 7.64 11.60 10.08
N VAL A 46 7.28 11.60 8.79
CA VAL A 46 5.91 11.82 8.31
C VAL A 46 4.88 10.86 8.92
N ARG A 47 5.31 9.68 9.43
CA ARG A 47 4.41 8.71 10.07
C ARG A 47 3.78 9.22 11.36
N ARG A 48 4.35 10.25 11.98
CA ARG A 48 3.77 10.93 13.14
C ARG A 48 2.36 11.45 12.90
N VAL A 49 2.09 11.89 11.68
CA VAL A 49 0.84 12.57 11.29
C VAL A 49 -0.04 11.70 10.37
N ILE A 50 0.49 10.64 9.80
CA ILE A 50 -0.27 9.70 8.97
C ILE A 50 -1.13 8.81 9.87
N THR A 51 -2.45 8.93 9.77
CA THR A 51 -3.38 8.26 10.69
C THR A 51 -3.31 6.73 10.64
N ARG A 52 -2.82 6.15 9.55
CA ARG A 52 -2.56 4.70 9.41
C ARG A 52 -1.61 4.16 10.48
N PHE A 53 -0.68 4.99 10.95
CA PHE A 53 0.30 4.64 11.97
C PHE A 53 -0.16 4.92 13.40
N ASN A 54 -1.38 5.42 13.61
CA ASN A 54 -1.97 5.53 14.93
C ASN A 54 -2.11 4.13 15.53
N LYS A 55 -1.81 3.99 16.83
CA LYS A 55 -1.79 2.72 17.56
C LYS A 55 -3.00 1.82 17.27
N ASP A 56 -4.21 2.39 17.35
CA ASP A 56 -5.45 1.64 17.12
C ASP A 56 -5.58 1.16 15.68
N ASN A 57 -5.18 1.99 14.70
CA ASN A 57 -5.22 1.62 13.29
C ASN A 57 -4.17 0.56 12.95
N VAL A 58 -2.98 0.62 13.57
CA VAL A 58 -1.96 -0.42 13.43
C VAL A 58 -2.50 -1.76 13.92
N VAL A 59 -3.15 -1.80 15.08
CA VAL A 59 -3.77 -3.02 15.62
C VAL A 59 -4.88 -3.53 14.69
N LYS A 60 -5.77 -2.65 14.23
CA LYS A 60 -6.87 -3.02 13.33
C LYS A 60 -6.40 -3.52 11.95
N ASN A 61 -5.23 -3.07 11.49
CA ASN A 61 -4.61 -3.51 10.24
C ASN A 61 -3.73 -4.76 10.41
N GLN A 62 -3.61 -5.33 11.61
CA GLN A 62 -2.81 -6.54 11.85
C GLN A 62 -3.19 -7.71 10.92
N PRO A 63 -4.47 -7.99 10.61
CA PRO A 63 -4.84 -9.06 9.68
C PRO A 63 -4.19 -8.93 8.29
N LEU A 64 -3.96 -7.70 7.80
CA LEU A 64 -3.24 -7.47 6.55
C LEU A 64 -1.77 -7.89 6.66
N LEU A 65 -1.13 -7.53 7.77
CA LEU A 65 0.28 -7.89 8.02
C LEU A 65 0.43 -9.40 8.22
N ASP A 66 -0.50 -10.04 8.93
CA ASP A 66 -0.49 -11.51 9.13
C ASP A 66 -0.66 -12.26 7.81
N MET A 67 -1.54 -11.79 6.93
CA MET A 67 -1.69 -12.32 5.58
C MET A 67 -0.38 -12.19 4.79
N LEU A 68 0.22 -11.00 4.75
CA LEU A 68 1.49 -10.77 4.04
C LEU A 68 2.62 -11.64 4.60
N LYS A 69 2.70 -11.78 5.92
CA LYS A 69 3.67 -12.64 6.60
C LYS A 69 3.51 -14.11 6.18
N ASN A 70 2.29 -14.62 6.17
CA ASN A 70 2.02 -16.00 5.76
C ASN A 70 2.49 -16.27 4.32
N PHE A 71 2.19 -15.37 3.37
CA PHE A 71 2.66 -15.52 1.99
C PHE A 71 4.17 -15.36 1.87
N SER A 72 4.78 -14.44 2.63
CA SER A 72 6.22 -14.21 2.61
C SER A 72 7.01 -15.42 3.11
N GLU A 73 6.54 -16.09 4.17
CA GLU A 73 7.14 -17.31 4.69
C GLU A 73 7.05 -18.45 3.68
N LYS A 74 5.90 -18.64 3.04
CA LYS A 74 5.72 -19.67 1.99
C LYS A 74 6.64 -19.45 0.78
N LYS A 75 6.82 -18.19 0.40
CA LYS A 75 7.66 -17.80 -0.75
C LYS A 75 9.13 -17.58 -0.40
N LYS A 76 9.49 -17.68 0.88
CA LYS A 76 10.85 -17.42 1.40
C LYS A 76 11.38 -16.05 0.98
N CYS A 77 10.53 -15.03 1.07
CA CYS A 77 10.85 -13.66 0.70
C CYS A 77 10.31 -12.69 1.75
N SER A 78 10.53 -11.38 1.60
CA SER A 78 9.99 -10.40 2.54
C SER A 78 8.52 -10.05 2.26
N MET A 79 7.83 -9.52 3.28
CA MET A 79 6.47 -8.98 3.12
C MET A 79 6.43 -7.83 2.10
N ALA A 80 7.50 -7.02 2.04
CA ALA A 80 7.69 -5.98 1.05
C ALA A 80 7.68 -6.55 -0.37
N GLN A 81 8.43 -7.63 -0.59
CA GLN A 81 8.50 -8.30 -1.88
C GLN A 81 7.17 -8.91 -2.30
N ILE A 82 6.42 -9.54 -1.38
CA ILE A 82 5.04 -10.01 -1.68
C ILE A 82 4.13 -8.86 -2.12
N SER A 83 4.20 -7.72 -1.41
CA SER A 83 3.36 -6.56 -1.76
C SER A 83 3.68 -5.99 -3.14
N LEU A 84 4.96 -5.89 -3.49
CA LEU A 84 5.41 -5.40 -4.79
C LEU A 84 5.09 -6.40 -5.91
N SER A 85 5.36 -7.69 -5.71
CA SER A 85 5.07 -8.75 -6.68
C SER A 85 3.57 -8.87 -6.96
N TRP A 86 2.73 -8.69 -5.93
CA TRP A 86 1.29 -8.65 -6.13
C TRP A 86 0.86 -7.48 -7.04
N MET A 87 1.48 -6.30 -6.92
CA MET A 87 1.20 -5.17 -7.82
C MET A 87 1.65 -5.46 -9.26
N LEU A 88 2.84 -6.03 -9.42
CA LEU A 88 3.38 -6.40 -10.74
C LEU A 88 2.52 -7.48 -11.41
N LYS A 89 2.05 -8.48 -10.65
CA LYS A 89 1.15 -9.52 -11.16
C LYS A 89 -0.23 -8.98 -11.53
N LYS A 90 -0.70 -7.92 -10.84
CA LYS A 90 -2.04 -7.37 -11.05
C LYS A 90 -2.23 -6.79 -12.45
N SER A 91 -1.24 -6.09 -12.97
CA SER A 91 -1.32 -5.50 -14.31
C SER A 91 0.06 -5.13 -14.85
N PRO A 92 0.32 -5.39 -16.13
CA PRO A 92 1.59 -5.05 -16.78
C PRO A 92 1.82 -3.54 -16.92
N VAL A 93 0.80 -2.71 -16.77
CA VAL A 93 0.94 -1.25 -16.84
C VAL A 93 1.33 -0.62 -15.51
N ILE A 94 1.36 -1.38 -14.41
CA ILE A 94 1.74 -0.86 -13.10
C ILE A 94 3.25 -0.76 -12.97
N ILE A 95 3.73 0.44 -12.66
CA ILE A 95 5.13 0.73 -12.38
C ILE A 95 5.22 1.20 -10.92
N PRO A 96 5.53 0.32 -9.95
CA PRO A 96 5.71 0.74 -8.57
C PRO A 96 7.01 1.53 -8.39
N ILE A 97 6.95 2.63 -7.63
CA ILE A 97 8.11 3.47 -7.29
C ILE A 97 8.35 3.45 -5.77
N PRO A 98 8.90 2.36 -5.21
CA PRO A 98 9.19 2.25 -3.79
C PRO A 98 10.35 3.16 -3.37
N GLY A 99 10.31 3.67 -2.12
CA GLY A 99 11.43 4.41 -1.55
C GLY A 99 12.64 3.51 -1.31
N MET A 100 13.83 3.92 -1.80
CA MET A 100 15.07 3.16 -1.76
C MET A 100 16.19 4.03 -1.18
N ARG A 101 16.28 4.12 0.17
CA ARG A 101 17.26 4.98 0.86
C ARG A 101 18.56 4.25 1.23
N THR A 102 18.63 2.94 1.08
CA THR A 102 19.80 2.11 1.41
C THR A 102 19.94 1.02 0.37
N ASP A 103 21.17 0.53 0.15
CA ASP A 103 21.47 -0.54 -0.81
C ASP A 103 20.63 -1.79 -0.51
N ALA A 104 20.52 -2.18 0.76
CA ALA A 104 19.70 -3.32 1.15
C ALA A 104 18.23 -3.17 0.74
N ARG A 105 17.68 -1.94 0.76
CA ARG A 105 16.30 -1.69 0.27
C ARG A 105 16.20 -1.65 -1.24
N ILE A 106 17.26 -1.23 -1.93
CA ILE A 106 17.33 -1.30 -3.39
C ILE A 106 17.27 -2.77 -3.79
N GLU A 107 18.14 -3.59 -3.24
CA GLU A 107 18.18 -5.03 -3.50
C GLU A 107 16.86 -5.73 -3.16
N GLU A 108 16.30 -5.48 -1.95
CA GLU A 108 15.04 -6.06 -1.51
C GLU A 108 13.90 -5.73 -2.49
N ASN A 109 13.75 -4.44 -2.85
CA ASN A 109 12.66 -4.00 -3.70
C ASN A 109 12.84 -4.48 -5.15
N LEU A 110 14.04 -4.41 -5.71
CA LEU A 110 14.32 -4.89 -7.07
C LEU A 110 14.11 -6.41 -7.17
N SER A 111 14.55 -7.17 -6.17
CA SER A 111 14.37 -8.63 -6.14
C SER A 111 12.89 -9.07 -6.10
N SER A 112 11.94 -8.14 -5.88
CA SER A 112 10.51 -8.45 -5.95
C SER A 112 10.07 -8.95 -7.32
N VAL A 113 10.77 -8.60 -8.40
CA VAL A 113 10.49 -9.08 -9.77
C VAL A 113 10.74 -10.58 -9.92
N ASN A 114 11.57 -11.16 -9.07
CA ASN A 114 11.90 -12.58 -9.04
C ASN A 114 10.93 -13.41 -8.17
N VAL A 115 10.02 -12.75 -7.45
CA VAL A 115 9.00 -13.43 -6.63
C VAL A 115 7.79 -13.69 -7.50
N GLU A 116 7.77 -14.84 -8.15
CA GLU A 116 6.64 -15.26 -8.98
C GLU A 116 5.45 -15.66 -8.11
N LEU A 117 4.32 -15.03 -8.34
CA LEU A 117 3.02 -15.44 -7.80
C LEU A 117 2.26 -16.20 -8.89
N THR A 118 1.88 -17.45 -8.61
CA THR A 118 0.96 -18.19 -9.49
C THR A 118 -0.40 -17.51 -9.53
N ASP A 119 -1.25 -17.84 -10.51
CA ASP A 119 -2.62 -17.29 -10.56
C ASP A 119 -3.43 -17.72 -9.35
N GLU A 120 -3.23 -18.93 -8.84
CA GLU A 120 -3.87 -19.42 -7.62
C GLU A 120 -3.44 -18.59 -6.40
N GLU A 121 -2.14 -18.36 -6.22
CA GLU A 121 -1.61 -17.55 -5.12
C GLU A 121 -2.11 -16.11 -5.19
N TYR A 122 -2.10 -15.52 -6.38
CA TYR A 122 -2.64 -14.18 -6.60
C TYR A 122 -4.12 -14.10 -6.23
N ASN A 123 -4.94 -15.05 -6.70
CA ASN A 123 -6.36 -15.11 -6.41
C ASN A 123 -6.64 -15.35 -4.92
N ASN A 124 -5.80 -16.13 -4.24
CA ASN A 124 -5.88 -16.32 -2.79
C ASN A 124 -5.58 -15.02 -2.04
N ILE A 125 -4.55 -14.26 -2.45
CA ILE A 125 -4.26 -12.94 -1.89
C ILE A 125 -5.46 -12.00 -2.11
N GLU A 126 -6.04 -11.94 -3.30
CA GLU A 126 -7.22 -11.11 -3.61
C GLU A 126 -8.41 -11.48 -2.72
N LYS A 127 -8.66 -12.77 -2.54
CA LYS A 127 -9.74 -13.30 -1.68
C LYS A 127 -9.53 -12.91 -0.21
N GLU A 128 -8.31 -13.02 0.30
CA GLU A 128 -8.02 -12.60 1.68
C GLU A 128 -8.14 -11.08 1.83
N LEU A 129 -7.59 -10.30 0.89
CA LEU A 129 -7.70 -8.83 0.88
C LEU A 129 -9.15 -8.35 0.85
N SER A 130 -10.05 -9.05 0.17
CA SER A 130 -11.47 -8.68 0.11
C SER A 130 -12.20 -8.78 1.45
N LYS A 131 -11.66 -9.54 2.40
CA LYS A 131 -12.21 -9.72 3.75
C LYS A 131 -11.62 -8.72 4.76
N ILE A 132 -10.51 -8.06 4.41
CA ILE A 132 -9.77 -7.19 5.32
C ILE A 132 -10.23 -5.75 5.15
N SER A 133 -10.73 -5.15 6.23
CA SER A 133 -11.01 -3.71 6.27
C SER A 133 -9.72 -2.95 6.57
N ILE A 134 -9.42 -1.92 5.76
CA ILE A 134 -8.25 -1.07 5.96
C ILE A 134 -8.64 0.15 6.80
N HIS A 135 -7.84 0.44 7.82
CA HIS A 135 -8.06 1.51 8.77
C HIS A 135 -6.98 2.58 8.68
N GLY A 136 -7.41 3.85 8.80
CA GLY A 136 -6.54 5.00 8.66
C GLY A 136 -6.21 5.35 7.21
N ASN A 137 -5.68 6.54 7.00
CA ASN A 137 -5.34 7.10 5.70
C ASN A 137 -3.83 7.23 5.50
N ARG A 138 -3.40 7.42 4.26
CA ARG A 138 -2.02 7.70 3.87
C ARG A 138 -1.60 9.16 4.08
N THR A 139 -2.57 10.04 4.29
CA THR A 139 -2.36 11.47 4.55
C THR A 139 -2.48 11.77 6.03
N ASP A 140 -1.95 12.92 6.46
CA ASP A 140 -2.16 13.40 7.81
C ASP A 140 -3.62 13.88 8.03
N LYS A 141 -3.93 14.16 9.29
CA LYS A 141 -5.27 14.57 9.68
C LYS A 141 -5.64 15.94 9.08
N ASP A 142 -4.69 16.87 9.03
CA ASP A 142 -4.92 18.23 8.56
C ASP A 142 -5.20 18.27 7.06
N ILE A 143 -4.49 17.46 6.25
CA ILE A 143 -4.75 17.28 4.82
C ILE A 143 -6.14 16.68 4.60
N ILE A 144 -6.53 15.68 5.39
CA ILE A 144 -7.86 15.05 5.28
C ILE A 144 -8.95 16.06 5.58
N GLU A 145 -8.81 16.85 6.64
CA GLU A 145 -9.75 17.91 7.02
C GLU A 145 -9.80 19.02 5.95
N GLY A 146 -8.64 19.40 5.38
CA GLY A 146 -8.55 20.36 4.28
C GLY A 146 -9.27 19.89 3.01
N LEU A 147 -9.08 18.63 2.61
CA LEU A 147 -9.78 18.02 1.47
C LEU A 147 -11.30 17.92 1.70
N GLY A 148 -11.72 17.68 2.93
CA GLY A 148 -13.14 17.70 3.32
C GLY A 148 -13.76 19.10 3.15
N SER A 149 -13.01 20.16 3.45
CA SER A 149 -13.41 21.54 3.27
C SER A 149 -13.51 21.92 1.79
N LEU A 150 -12.59 21.49 0.95
CA LEU A 150 -12.63 21.70 -0.51
C LEU A 150 -13.85 21.04 -1.15
N LYS A 151 -14.20 19.81 -0.78
CA LYS A 151 -15.42 19.13 -1.25
C LYS A 151 -16.69 19.87 -0.88
N LYS A 152 -16.73 20.53 0.30
CA LYS A 152 -17.86 21.40 0.69
C LYS A 152 -17.96 22.63 -0.20
N LEU A 153 -16.83 23.24 -0.59
CA LEU A 153 -16.81 24.40 -1.49
C LEU A 153 -17.29 24.03 -2.91
N GLU A 154 -16.86 22.90 -3.45
CA GLU A 154 -17.31 22.40 -4.76
C GLU A 154 -18.83 22.10 -4.76
N GLY A 155 -19.38 21.58 -3.66
CA GLY A 155 -20.82 21.34 -3.51
C GLY A 155 -21.66 22.61 -3.49
N ASN A 156 -21.08 23.74 -3.08
CA ASN A 156 -21.74 25.05 -3.06
C ASN A 156 -21.65 25.80 -4.41
N LEU A 157 -20.69 25.45 -5.27
CA LEU A 157 -20.55 26.02 -6.62
C LEU A 157 -21.46 25.37 -7.67
N LYS A 158 -22.11 24.27 -7.32
CA LYS A 158 -23.06 23.53 -8.19
C LYS A 158 -24.53 23.82 -7.88
N LYS A 159 -24.81 24.77 -7.03
CA LYS A 159 -26.14 25.33 -6.78
C LYS A 159 -26.25 26.73 -7.39
#